data_e582f6cbd9cbd6b710af9df9bd80e600
#
_entry.id   e582f6cbd9cbd6b710af9df9bd80e600
#
_cell.length_a   1.000
_cell.length_b   1.000
_cell.length_c   1.000
_cell.angle_alpha   90.00
_cell.angle_beta   90.00
_cell.angle_gamma   90.00
#
_symmetry.space_group_name_H-M   'P 1'
#
loop_
_entity.id
_entity.type
_entity.pdbx_description
1 polymer ?
#
loop_
_entity_poly.entity_id
_entity_poly.type
_entity_poly.pdbx_seq_one_letter_code
_entity_poly.pdbx_strand_id
1 'polypeptide(L)'
;FCWHYNLFGLSVLVMLTLLGLLIAGYLKLNVGRTPVSAAEKWSVDIPFSVYLGWISVATVANVTDYLYFINWAGFGLAPQAWAVVMLVVACLLGLLMTVTRRDSGYVFVLVWSFAGIAQKQSAAALVANSAWVATLFMLGLAIYSMVERNRAGNGREVK
;
A
#
# COMPACT_ATOMS: atom_id res chain seq x y z
N PHE A 1 -7.46 10.59 -18.74
CA PHE A 1 -7.11 10.84 -20.15
C PHE A 1 -6.58 9.54 -20.78
N CYS A 2 -5.48 8.93 -20.26
CA CYS A 2 -4.86 7.72 -20.83
C CYS A 2 -5.84 6.53 -20.96
N TRP A 3 -6.69 6.32 -19.99
CA TRP A 3 -7.70 5.25 -20.01
C TRP A 3 -8.77 5.45 -21.10
N HIS A 4 -9.16 6.69 -21.36
CA HIS A 4 -10.13 7.00 -22.41
C HIS A 4 -9.62 6.67 -23.83
N TYR A 5 -8.31 6.78 -24.03
CA TYR A 5 -7.65 6.49 -25.32
C TYR A 5 -6.97 5.10 -25.36
N ASN A 6 -7.26 4.21 -24.41
CA ASN A 6 -6.66 2.88 -24.30
C ASN A 6 -5.11 2.89 -24.23
N LEU A 7 -4.52 3.99 -23.75
CA LEU A 7 -3.07 4.14 -23.59
C LEU A 7 -2.61 3.53 -22.25
N PHE A 8 -2.95 2.27 -22.00
CA PHE A 8 -2.65 1.61 -20.72
C PHE A 8 -1.15 1.53 -20.42
N GLY A 9 -0.31 1.25 -21.43
CA GLY A 9 1.15 1.24 -21.27
C GLY A 9 1.70 2.59 -20.81
N LEU A 10 1.20 3.70 -21.38
CA LEU A 10 1.58 5.05 -20.96
C LEU A 10 1.10 5.33 -19.53
N SER A 11 -0.10 4.88 -19.17
CA SER A 11 -0.62 4.98 -17.80
C SER A 11 0.31 4.30 -16.79
N VAL A 12 0.80 3.09 -17.08
CA VAL A 12 1.75 2.37 -16.24
C VAL A 12 3.05 3.16 -16.06
N LEU A 13 3.62 3.71 -17.13
CA LEU A 13 4.84 4.53 -17.05
C LEU A 13 4.66 5.77 -16.17
N VAL A 14 3.54 6.47 -16.32
CA VAL A 14 3.22 7.64 -15.48
C VAL A 14 3.07 7.24 -14.02
N MET A 15 2.36 6.13 -13.74
CA MET A 15 2.18 5.64 -12.37
C MET A 15 3.51 5.21 -11.73
N LEU A 16 4.37 4.50 -12.45
CA LEU A 16 5.69 4.12 -11.97
C LEU A 16 6.58 5.33 -11.71
N THR A 17 6.53 6.33 -12.57
CA THR A 17 7.26 7.59 -12.37
C THR A 17 6.76 8.31 -11.11
N LEU A 18 5.45 8.43 -10.95
CA LEU A 18 4.84 9.06 -9.76
C LEU A 18 5.22 8.30 -8.49
N LEU A 19 5.12 6.97 -8.51
CA LEU A 19 5.52 6.12 -7.38
C LEU A 19 7.00 6.33 -7.03
N GLY A 20 7.88 6.35 -8.03
CA GLY A 20 9.31 6.59 -7.83
C GLY A 20 9.61 7.96 -7.21
N LEU A 21 8.95 9.01 -7.68
CA LEU A 21 9.07 10.37 -7.11
C LEU A 21 8.55 10.45 -5.68
N LEU A 22 7.43 9.78 -5.39
CA LEU A 22 6.88 9.71 -4.02
C LEU A 22 7.81 8.96 -3.08
N ILE A 23 8.38 7.83 -3.51
CA ILE A 23 9.38 7.10 -2.73
C ILE A 23 10.59 7.98 -2.45
N ALA A 24 11.12 8.66 -3.47
CA ALA A 24 12.26 9.56 -3.32
C ALA A 24 11.97 10.70 -2.33
N GLY A 25 10.80 11.34 -2.44
CA GLY A 25 10.34 12.36 -1.50
C GLY A 25 10.20 11.84 -0.08
N TYR A 26 9.54 10.69 0.08
CA TYR A 26 9.34 10.01 1.36
C TYR A 26 10.68 9.67 2.06
N LEU A 27 11.65 9.18 1.29
CA LEU A 27 12.99 8.87 1.80
C LEU A 27 13.76 10.15 2.18
N LYS A 28 13.68 11.21 1.38
CA LYS A 28 14.35 12.49 1.62
C LYS A 28 13.80 13.20 2.85
N LEU A 29 12.49 13.16 3.05
CA LEU A 29 11.82 13.71 4.23
C LEU A 29 12.02 12.87 5.50
N ASN A 30 12.61 11.68 5.39
CA ASN A 30 12.79 10.74 6.51
C ASN A 30 11.50 10.44 7.28
N VAL A 31 10.36 10.39 6.58
CA VAL A 31 9.05 10.13 7.18
C VAL A 31 9.09 8.88 8.07
N GLY A 32 8.57 9.01 9.30
CA GLY A 32 8.52 7.93 10.28
C GLY A 32 9.85 7.63 11.01
N ARG A 33 10.96 8.33 10.69
CA ARG A 33 12.27 8.14 11.34
C ARG A 33 12.70 9.31 12.23
N THR A 34 12.35 10.53 11.87
CA THR A 34 12.69 11.73 12.64
C THR A 34 11.52 12.16 13.50
N PRO A 35 11.76 12.61 14.75
CA PRO A 35 10.74 13.29 15.54
C PRO A 35 10.40 14.62 14.87
N VAL A 36 9.12 14.84 14.60
CA VAL A 36 8.60 16.07 13.99
C VAL A 36 7.53 16.69 14.88
N SER A 37 7.25 17.98 14.70
CA SER A 37 6.15 18.66 15.40
C SER A 37 4.79 18.03 15.05
N ALA A 38 3.79 18.20 15.91
CA ALA A 38 2.43 17.72 15.62
C ALA A 38 1.87 18.32 14.32
N ALA A 39 2.15 19.61 14.06
CA ALA A 39 1.74 20.27 12.83
C ALA A 39 2.37 19.63 11.60
N GLU A 40 3.68 19.41 11.61
CA GLU A 40 4.41 18.77 10.51
C GLU A 40 3.96 17.32 10.28
N LYS A 41 3.71 16.57 11.35
CA LYS A 41 3.18 15.20 11.27
C LYS A 41 1.84 15.14 10.54
N TRP A 42 0.93 16.07 10.84
CA TRP A 42 -0.41 16.10 10.23
C TRP A 42 -0.41 16.71 8.83
N SER A 43 0.47 17.68 8.54
CA SER A 43 0.49 18.38 7.25
C SER A 43 1.45 17.76 6.22
N VAL A 44 2.45 16.98 6.65
CA VAL A 44 3.46 16.39 5.75
C VAL A 44 3.50 14.88 5.89
N ASP A 45 3.85 14.34 7.06
CA ASP A 45 4.10 12.90 7.21
C ASP A 45 2.88 12.05 6.86
N ILE A 46 1.73 12.32 7.46
CA ILE A 46 0.51 11.53 7.25
C ILE A 46 0.01 11.63 5.81
N PRO A 47 -0.13 12.81 5.20
CA PRO A 47 -0.50 12.91 3.78
C PRO A 47 0.45 12.16 2.84
N PHE A 48 1.77 12.27 3.05
CA PHE A 48 2.75 11.54 2.24
C PHE A 48 2.64 10.03 2.40
N SER A 49 2.48 9.55 3.63
CA SER A 49 2.29 8.11 3.93
C SER A 49 1.02 7.56 3.28
N VAL A 50 -0.10 8.26 3.44
CA VAL A 50 -1.39 7.88 2.86
C VAL A 50 -1.32 7.90 1.33
N TYR A 51 -0.74 8.95 0.76
CA TYR A 51 -0.62 9.07 -0.70
C TYR A 51 0.31 8.02 -1.28
N LEU A 52 1.45 7.74 -0.64
CA LEU A 52 2.37 6.67 -1.05
C LEU A 52 1.68 5.30 -1.00
N GLY A 53 0.95 5.00 0.07
CA GLY A 53 0.18 3.76 0.20
C GLY A 53 -0.85 3.61 -0.91
N TRP A 54 -1.60 4.68 -1.19
CA TRP A 54 -2.62 4.70 -2.24
C TRP A 54 -2.03 4.51 -3.65
N ILE A 55 -0.95 5.22 -3.97
CA ILE A 55 -0.27 5.07 -5.26
C ILE A 55 0.39 3.70 -5.40
N SER A 56 0.89 3.09 -4.32
CA SER A 56 1.40 1.71 -4.36
C SER A 56 0.32 0.72 -4.80
N VAL A 57 -0.86 0.76 -4.18
CA VAL A 57 -2.00 -0.09 -4.55
C VAL A 57 -2.50 0.22 -5.96
N ALA A 58 -2.65 1.50 -6.30
CA ALA A 58 -3.11 1.93 -7.62
C ALA A 58 -2.13 1.51 -8.73
N THR A 59 -0.81 1.50 -8.47
CA THR A 59 0.19 1.03 -9.43
C THR A 59 0.03 -0.47 -9.69
N VAL A 60 -0.17 -1.28 -8.63
CA VAL A 60 -0.42 -2.72 -8.79
C VAL A 60 -1.68 -2.96 -9.63
N ALA A 61 -2.77 -2.26 -9.35
CA ALA A 61 -4.02 -2.35 -10.12
C ALA A 61 -3.80 -1.95 -11.58
N ASN A 62 -3.13 -0.83 -11.84
CA ASN A 62 -2.87 -0.32 -13.19
C ASN A 62 -2.00 -1.28 -14.02
N VAL A 63 -0.97 -1.88 -13.41
CA VAL A 63 -0.15 -2.93 -14.05
C VAL A 63 -1.01 -4.16 -14.37
N THR A 64 -1.88 -4.58 -13.47
CA THR A 64 -2.78 -5.72 -13.68
C THR A 64 -3.72 -5.47 -14.86
N ASP A 65 -4.32 -4.28 -14.96
CA ASP A 65 -5.18 -3.89 -16.07
C ASP A 65 -4.41 -3.85 -17.41
N TYR A 66 -3.17 -3.38 -17.40
CA TYR A 66 -2.32 -3.41 -18.60
C TYR A 66 -2.00 -4.83 -19.04
N LEU A 67 -1.63 -5.72 -18.09
CA LEU A 67 -1.35 -7.13 -18.39
C LEU A 67 -2.59 -7.84 -18.95
N TYR A 68 -3.77 -7.54 -18.42
CA TYR A 68 -5.03 -8.03 -18.95
C TYR A 68 -5.29 -7.52 -20.36
N PHE A 69 -5.04 -6.25 -20.62
CA PHE A 69 -5.23 -5.62 -21.94
C PHE A 69 -4.36 -6.27 -23.04
N ILE A 70 -3.11 -6.62 -22.73
CA ILE A 70 -2.20 -7.29 -23.67
C ILE A 70 -2.41 -8.82 -23.73
N ASN A 71 -3.46 -9.36 -23.12
CA ASN A 71 -3.76 -10.79 -23.05
C ASN A 71 -2.58 -11.63 -22.51
N TRP A 72 -1.87 -11.12 -21.50
CA TRP A 72 -0.76 -11.84 -20.91
C TRP A 72 -1.21 -13.16 -20.27
N ALA A 73 -0.56 -14.26 -20.64
CA ALA A 73 -0.94 -15.61 -20.23
C ALA A 73 -0.69 -15.96 -18.75
N GLY A 74 -0.20 -15.01 -17.94
CA GLY A 74 -0.04 -15.19 -16.49
C GLY A 74 0.90 -16.33 -16.07
N PHE A 75 1.87 -16.73 -16.91
CA PHE A 75 2.68 -17.93 -16.72
C PHE A 75 1.85 -19.21 -16.50
N GLY A 76 0.64 -19.27 -17.04
CA GLY A 76 -0.28 -20.39 -16.86
C GLY A 76 -1.05 -20.39 -15.54
N LEU A 77 -0.88 -19.37 -14.70
CA LEU A 77 -1.65 -19.23 -13.46
C LEU A 77 -3.02 -18.61 -13.72
N ALA A 78 -4.03 -19.12 -13.02
CA ALA A 78 -5.37 -18.54 -13.08
C ALA A 78 -5.35 -17.07 -12.57
N PRO A 79 -6.19 -16.17 -13.13
CA PRO A 79 -6.25 -14.76 -12.70
C PRO A 79 -6.48 -14.57 -11.19
N GLN A 80 -7.27 -15.47 -10.57
CA GLN A 80 -7.51 -15.44 -9.13
C GLN A 80 -6.25 -15.76 -8.32
N ALA A 81 -5.40 -16.68 -8.79
CA ALA A 81 -4.13 -17.01 -8.15
C ALA A 81 -3.16 -15.81 -8.23
N TRP A 82 -3.13 -15.12 -9.37
CA TRP A 82 -2.37 -13.88 -9.52
C TRP A 82 -2.84 -12.77 -8.57
N ALA A 83 -4.15 -12.60 -8.40
CA ALA A 83 -4.68 -11.64 -7.43
C ALA A 83 -4.17 -11.95 -6.01
N VAL A 84 -4.15 -13.23 -5.60
CA VAL A 84 -3.59 -13.64 -4.30
C VAL A 84 -2.09 -13.35 -4.20
N VAL A 85 -1.31 -13.62 -5.25
CA VAL A 85 0.11 -13.27 -5.30
C VAL A 85 0.32 -11.76 -5.08
N MET A 86 -0.46 -10.92 -5.74
CA MET A 86 -0.38 -9.47 -5.58
C MET A 86 -0.78 -9.01 -4.17
N LEU A 87 -1.78 -9.64 -3.54
CA LEU A 87 -2.13 -9.40 -2.14
C LEU A 87 -0.96 -9.72 -1.21
N VAL A 88 -0.28 -10.85 -1.43
CA VAL A 88 0.91 -11.23 -0.65
C VAL A 88 2.03 -10.22 -0.82
N VAL A 89 2.33 -9.78 -2.05
CA VAL A 89 3.35 -8.74 -2.32
C VAL A 89 3.00 -7.45 -1.58
N ALA A 90 1.75 -7.01 -1.64
CA ALA A 90 1.31 -5.81 -0.93
C ALA A 90 1.38 -5.98 0.61
N CYS A 91 1.09 -7.17 1.14
CA CYS A 91 1.29 -7.50 2.56
C CYS A 91 2.77 -7.40 2.97
N LEU A 92 3.69 -7.91 2.15
CA LEU A 92 5.12 -7.80 2.41
C LEU A 92 5.60 -6.35 2.41
N LEU A 93 5.10 -5.52 1.51
CA LEU A 93 5.37 -4.08 1.50
C LEU A 93 4.84 -3.41 2.78
N GLY A 94 3.63 -3.72 3.21
CA GLY A 94 3.05 -3.22 4.45
C GLY A 94 3.85 -3.64 5.68
N LEU A 95 4.30 -4.89 5.73
CA LEU A 95 5.18 -5.40 6.78
C LEU A 95 6.53 -4.65 6.79
N LEU A 96 7.15 -4.48 5.63
CA LEU A 96 8.38 -3.72 5.47
C LEU A 96 8.24 -2.28 5.99
N MET A 97 7.16 -1.59 5.63
CA MET A 97 6.88 -0.23 6.10
C MET A 97 6.63 -0.19 7.61
N THR A 98 5.97 -1.20 8.17
CA THR A 98 5.77 -1.32 9.63
C THR A 98 7.09 -1.47 10.36
N VAL A 99 7.94 -2.40 9.93
CA VAL A 99 9.21 -2.73 10.60
C VAL A 99 10.25 -1.61 10.43
N THR A 100 10.35 -1.02 9.25
CA THR A 100 11.42 -0.03 8.93
C THR A 100 11.06 1.41 9.31
N ARG A 101 9.77 1.77 9.23
CA ARG A 101 9.28 3.14 9.35
C ARG A 101 8.22 3.35 10.45
N ARG A 102 7.62 2.27 10.96
CA ARG A 102 6.47 2.32 11.88
C ARG A 102 5.34 3.22 11.35
N ASP A 103 5.13 3.13 10.04
CA ASP A 103 4.20 3.98 9.31
C ASP A 103 2.79 3.38 9.30
N SER A 104 2.00 3.76 10.30
CA SER A 104 0.61 3.35 10.39
C SER A 104 -0.27 3.95 9.27
N GLY A 105 0.07 5.15 8.75
CA GLY A 105 -0.69 5.80 7.67
C GLY A 105 -0.69 4.95 6.39
N TYR A 106 0.49 4.50 5.97
CA TYR A 106 0.64 3.59 4.83
C TYR A 106 -0.14 2.29 5.03
N VAL A 107 0.01 1.66 6.21
CA VAL A 107 -0.64 0.37 6.51
C VAL A 107 -2.16 0.49 6.55
N PHE A 108 -2.73 1.59 7.06
CA PHE A 108 -4.17 1.83 7.04
C PHE A 108 -4.74 1.92 5.62
N VAL A 109 -4.00 2.46 4.67
CA VAL A 109 -4.41 2.43 3.25
C VAL A 109 -4.52 1.00 2.74
N LEU A 110 -3.58 0.12 3.10
CA LEU A 110 -3.66 -1.30 2.71
C LEU A 110 -4.86 -2.00 3.36
N VAL A 111 -5.15 -1.74 4.64
CA VAL A 111 -6.37 -2.24 5.32
C VAL A 111 -7.62 -1.86 4.53
N TRP A 112 -7.76 -0.58 4.21
CA TRP A 112 -8.91 -0.07 3.45
C TRP A 112 -8.99 -0.68 2.05
N SER A 113 -7.88 -0.75 1.34
CA SER A 113 -7.80 -1.29 -0.02
C SER A 113 -8.18 -2.77 -0.06
N PHE A 114 -7.66 -3.58 0.86
CA PHE A 114 -7.94 -5.01 0.92
C PHE A 114 -9.39 -5.29 1.31
N ALA A 115 -9.96 -4.53 2.24
CA ALA A 115 -11.39 -4.62 2.55
C ALA A 115 -12.25 -4.28 1.32
N GLY A 116 -11.88 -3.27 0.53
CA GLY A 116 -12.53 -2.93 -0.72
C GLY A 116 -12.44 -4.05 -1.77
N ILE A 117 -11.26 -4.69 -1.91
CA ILE A 117 -11.06 -5.85 -2.80
C ILE A 117 -11.94 -7.02 -2.35
N ALA A 118 -11.96 -7.34 -1.05
CA ALA A 118 -12.76 -8.43 -0.49
C ALA A 118 -14.26 -8.25 -0.78
N GLN A 119 -14.75 -7.03 -0.62
CA GLN A 119 -16.15 -6.66 -0.94
C GLN A 119 -16.42 -6.79 -2.44
N LYS A 120 -15.57 -6.20 -3.28
CA LYS A 120 -15.76 -6.18 -4.73
C LYS A 120 -15.69 -7.58 -5.35
N GLN A 121 -14.82 -8.44 -4.82
CA GLN A 121 -14.56 -9.79 -5.31
C GLN A 121 -15.35 -10.88 -4.56
N SER A 122 -16.46 -10.53 -3.94
CA SER A 122 -17.30 -11.45 -3.13
C SER A 122 -17.73 -12.71 -3.88
N ALA A 123 -17.89 -12.64 -5.22
CA ALA A 123 -18.21 -13.79 -6.07
C ALA A 123 -17.01 -14.73 -6.29
N ALA A 124 -15.77 -14.27 -6.11
CA ALA A 124 -14.54 -15.05 -6.25
C ALA A 124 -14.01 -15.45 -4.85
N ALA A 125 -14.53 -16.51 -4.27
CA ALA A 125 -14.28 -16.91 -2.87
C ALA A 125 -12.78 -16.95 -2.50
N LEU A 126 -11.91 -17.44 -3.40
CA LEU A 126 -10.47 -17.47 -3.16
C LEU A 126 -9.90 -16.06 -2.94
N VAL A 127 -10.24 -15.11 -3.81
CA VAL A 127 -9.72 -13.74 -3.73
C VAL A 127 -10.34 -13.01 -2.54
N ALA A 128 -11.66 -13.14 -2.35
CA ALA A 128 -12.38 -12.49 -1.25
C ALA A 128 -11.84 -12.93 0.13
N ASN A 129 -11.71 -14.24 0.35
CA ASN A 129 -11.21 -14.78 1.62
C ASN A 129 -9.73 -14.39 1.85
N SER A 130 -8.89 -14.46 0.81
CA SER A 130 -7.50 -14.02 0.92
C SER A 130 -7.38 -12.52 1.24
N ALA A 131 -8.25 -11.69 0.64
CA ALA A 131 -8.26 -10.26 0.90
C ALA A 131 -8.77 -9.95 2.33
N TRP A 132 -9.74 -10.68 2.86
CA TRP A 132 -10.15 -10.54 4.27
C TRP A 132 -9.03 -10.94 5.24
N VAL A 133 -8.35 -12.06 4.98
CA VAL A 133 -7.19 -12.47 5.79
C VAL A 133 -6.09 -11.40 5.74
N ALA A 134 -5.78 -10.88 4.56
CA ALA A 134 -4.82 -9.79 4.39
C ALA A 134 -5.24 -8.51 5.13
N THR A 135 -6.54 -8.17 5.11
CA THR A 135 -7.11 -7.03 5.85
C THR A 135 -6.87 -7.17 7.36
N LEU A 136 -7.18 -8.34 7.93
CA LEU A 136 -6.99 -8.61 9.36
C LEU A 136 -5.51 -8.59 9.74
N PHE A 137 -4.64 -9.16 8.90
CA PHE A 137 -3.20 -9.13 9.10
C PHE A 137 -2.66 -7.69 9.10
N MET A 138 -3.05 -6.87 8.11
CA MET A 138 -2.66 -5.46 8.04
C MET A 138 -3.20 -4.65 9.22
N LEU A 139 -4.42 -4.92 9.67
CA LEU A 139 -4.99 -4.26 10.85
C LEU A 139 -4.17 -4.58 12.11
N GLY A 140 -3.76 -5.81 12.29
CA GLY A 140 -2.84 -6.22 13.37
C GLY A 140 -1.51 -5.45 13.31
N LEU A 141 -0.90 -5.33 12.13
CA LEU A 141 0.32 -4.55 11.93
C LEU A 141 0.12 -3.05 12.19
N ALA A 142 -1.02 -2.48 11.80
CA ALA A 142 -1.35 -1.09 12.08
C ALA A 142 -1.43 -0.83 13.59
N ILE A 143 -2.14 -1.68 14.33
CA ILE A 143 -2.26 -1.60 15.78
C ILE A 143 -0.87 -1.75 16.43
N TYR A 144 -0.09 -2.74 16.02
CA TYR A 144 1.27 -2.95 16.50
C TYR A 144 2.14 -1.70 16.31
N SER A 145 2.13 -1.11 15.11
CA SER A 145 2.92 0.09 14.80
C SER A 145 2.52 1.29 15.66
N MET A 146 1.23 1.43 15.97
CA MET A 146 0.72 2.51 16.86
C MET A 146 1.16 2.30 18.30
N VAL A 147 1.08 1.08 18.82
CA VAL A 147 1.48 0.74 20.19
C VAL A 147 2.98 0.97 20.40
N GLU A 148 3.81 0.48 19.47
CA GLU A 148 5.26 0.66 19.52
C GLU A 148 5.67 2.13 19.45
N ARG A 149 4.99 2.92 18.63
CA ARG A 149 5.22 4.36 18.53
C ARG A 149 4.91 5.09 19.82
N ASN A 150 3.81 4.75 20.51
CA ASN A 150 3.43 5.33 21.79
C ASN A 150 4.44 4.95 22.90
N ARG A 151 4.91 3.71 22.94
CA ARG A 151 5.94 3.26 23.88
C ARG A 151 7.25 4.02 23.71
N ALA A 152 7.67 4.26 22.47
CA ALA A 152 8.88 5.01 22.15
C ALA A 152 8.77 6.51 22.52
N GLY A 153 7.57 7.07 22.51
CA GLY A 153 7.28 8.44 22.97
C GLY A 153 7.41 8.59 24.48
N ASN A 154 6.71 7.73 25.24
CA ASN A 154 6.71 7.78 26.70
C ASN A 154 8.09 7.51 27.35
N GLY A 155 8.93 6.70 26.72
CA GLY A 155 10.28 6.40 27.23
C GLY A 155 11.27 7.57 27.08
N ARG A 156 10.92 8.65 26.38
CA ARG A 156 11.75 9.85 26.23
C ARG A 156 11.43 10.97 27.22
N GLU A 157 10.23 10.98 27.78
CA GLU A 157 9.81 11.95 28.80
C GLU A 157 10.32 11.62 30.21
N VAL A 158 10.84 10.40 30.42
CA VAL A 158 11.32 9.92 31.74
C VAL A 158 12.86 10.05 31.90
N LYS A 159 13.55 10.61 30.92
CA LYS A 159 15.00 10.92 31.01
C LYS A 159 15.25 12.42 30.91
#